data_3b7da94899a4ab8a57942cb1c977413e
#
_entry.id   3b7da94899a4ab8a57942cb1c977413e
#
_cell.length_a   1.000
_cell.length_b   1.000
_cell.length_c   1.000
_cell.angle_alpha   90.00
_cell.angle_beta   90.00
_cell.angle_gamma   90.00
#
_symmetry.space_group_name_H-M   'P 1'
#
loop_
_entity.id
_entity.type
_entity.pdbx_description
1 polymer ?
#
loop_
_entity_poly.entity_id
_entity_poly.type
_entity_poly.pdbx_seq_one_letter_code
_entity_poly.pdbx_strand_id
1 'polypeptide(L)'
;KEVGISDDNSGIMDITEDVANGTDIKNVYEIEDIVFEVDNKSLTNRPDLWGHYGIAREFAALAGRPLKPLEVVDLSKYDSLPKVDMKIEDELCQRYSCIKLDNITKNVSPVNMRIRLFYCGMRGINLLADLTNYLMLEMGQPMHAFDSRKVEKLRIKRFDESFSFTTLDGIERNIDENTLMICNGDIPVAI
;
A
#
# COMPACT_ATOMS: atom_id res chain seq x y z
N LYS A 1 13.80 -11.95 12.59
CA LYS A 1 12.44 -11.63 13.04
C LYS A 1 12.38 -10.30 13.76
N GLU A 2 13.33 -10.01 14.64
CA GLU A 2 13.33 -8.83 15.53
C GLU A 2 13.43 -7.48 14.82
N VAL A 3 13.90 -7.46 13.58
CA VAL A 3 14.05 -6.25 12.76
C VAL A 3 13.28 -6.33 11.43
N GLY A 4 12.35 -7.26 11.28
CA GLY A 4 11.50 -7.36 10.08
C GLY A 4 12.17 -7.92 8.83
N ILE A 5 13.42 -8.39 8.90
CA ILE A 5 14.15 -8.90 7.73
C ILE A 5 13.63 -10.26 7.28
N SER A 6 13.32 -11.16 8.22
CA SER A 6 12.79 -12.50 7.94
C SER A 6 11.93 -13.02 9.08
N ASP A 7 10.95 -13.84 8.77
CA ASP A 7 10.18 -14.62 9.76
C ASP A 7 10.85 -15.94 10.12
N ASP A 8 11.85 -16.37 9.35
CA ASP A 8 12.62 -17.58 9.60
C ASP A 8 13.65 -17.35 10.72
N ASN A 9 13.59 -18.19 11.75
CA ASN A 9 14.53 -18.24 12.88
C ASN A 9 15.24 -19.59 12.96
N SER A 10 15.18 -20.41 11.93
CA SER A 10 15.72 -21.78 11.93
C SER A 10 17.24 -21.84 11.81
N GLY A 11 17.89 -20.73 11.46
CA GLY A 11 19.32 -20.73 11.19
C GLY A 11 19.95 -19.34 11.23
N ILE A 12 21.14 -19.26 10.67
CA ILE A 12 21.89 -18.00 10.49
C ILE A 12 21.26 -17.26 9.31
N MET A 13 21.03 -15.96 9.47
CA MET A 13 20.54 -15.10 8.41
C MET A 13 21.61 -14.97 7.32
N ASP A 14 21.27 -15.34 6.11
CA ASP A 14 22.11 -15.14 4.94
C ASP A 14 21.94 -13.71 4.42
N ILE A 15 23.03 -12.97 4.34
CA ILE A 15 23.09 -11.61 3.81
C ILE A 15 23.53 -11.70 2.36
N THR A 16 22.65 -11.29 1.45
CA THR A 16 22.86 -11.38 0.01
C THR A 16 23.61 -10.16 -0.55
N GLU A 17 23.77 -9.12 0.23
CA GLU A 17 24.51 -7.91 -0.12
C GLU A 17 26.02 -8.18 -0.13
N ASP A 18 26.71 -7.69 -1.15
CA ASP A 18 28.17 -7.81 -1.28
C ASP A 18 28.85 -6.80 -0.34
N VAL A 19 29.13 -7.23 0.87
CA VAL A 19 29.76 -6.42 1.93
C VAL A 19 30.94 -7.16 2.55
N ALA A 20 31.92 -6.41 3.04
CA ALA A 20 33.09 -6.99 3.68
C ALA A 20 32.72 -7.70 4.99
N ASN A 21 33.41 -8.81 5.30
CA ASN A 21 33.25 -9.51 6.57
C ASN A 21 33.56 -8.58 7.74
N GLY A 22 32.70 -8.60 8.76
CA GLY A 22 32.80 -7.73 9.94
C GLY A 22 32.14 -6.37 9.76
N THR A 23 31.49 -6.10 8.63
CA THR A 23 30.64 -4.90 8.49
C THR A 23 29.48 -4.94 9.49
N ASP A 24 29.28 -3.83 10.22
CA ASP A 24 28.13 -3.70 11.12
C ASP A 24 26.83 -3.75 10.31
N ILE A 25 25.88 -4.56 10.74
CA ILE A 25 24.56 -4.73 10.10
C ILE A 25 23.82 -3.41 9.90
N LYS A 26 24.02 -2.44 10.77
CA LYS A 26 23.47 -1.08 10.67
C LYS A 26 23.98 -0.30 9.47
N ASN A 27 25.15 -0.67 8.94
CA ASN A 27 25.70 -0.08 7.72
C ASN A 27 25.21 -0.80 6.45
N VAL A 28 24.55 -1.95 6.61
CA VAL A 28 23.97 -2.74 5.52
C VAL A 28 22.48 -2.42 5.36
N TYR A 29 21.77 -2.34 6.47
CA TYR A 29 20.33 -2.13 6.50
C TYR A 29 19.93 -0.95 7.39
N GLU A 30 18.84 -0.29 7.05
CA GLU A 30 18.26 0.85 7.79
C GLU A 30 17.52 0.37 9.05
N ILE A 31 18.24 -0.25 10.00
CA ILE A 31 17.67 -0.83 11.23
C ILE A 31 17.68 0.11 12.44
N GLU A 32 18.29 1.28 12.33
CA GLU A 32 18.21 2.35 13.35
C GLU A 32 17.23 3.41 12.90
N ASP A 33 16.12 3.56 13.64
CA ASP A 33 15.10 4.55 13.37
C ASP A 33 14.44 5.00 14.68
N ILE A 34 13.73 6.12 14.62
CA ILE A 34 12.89 6.62 15.72
C ILE A 34 11.45 6.46 15.31
N VAL A 35 10.75 5.55 16.00
CA VAL A 35 9.32 5.31 15.80
C VAL A 35 8.54 5.91 16.95
N PHE A 36 7.51 6.68 16.66
CA PHE A 36 6.57 7.19 17.64
C PHE A 36 5.14 7.02 17.15
N GLU A 37 4.25 6.74 18.08
CA GLU A 37 2.84 6.61 17.80
C GLU A 37 2.13 7.95 18.03
N VAL A 38 1.21 8.30 17.12
CA VAL A 38 0.36 9.49 17.25
C VAL A 38 -1.07 9.01 17.53
N ASP A 39 -1.45 8.95 18.81
CA ASP A 39 -2.84 8.72 19.23
C ASP A 39 -3.50 10.06 19.58
N ASN A 40 -4.26 10.62 18.62
CA ASN A 40 -4.96 11.86 18.83
C ASN A 40 -6.33 11.85 18.14
N LYS A 41 -7.38 11.73 18.93
CA LYS A 41 -8.78 11.71 18.45
C LYS A 41 -9.20 12.98 17.70
N SER A 42 -8.51 14.10 17.89
CA SER A 42 -8.75 15.35 17.15
C SER A 42 -8.31 15.30 15.70
N LEU A 43 -7.62 14.24 15.26
CA LEU A 43 -7.14 14.07 13.87
C LEU A 43 -8.10 13.25 13.00
N THR A 44 -9.21 12.73 13.54
CA THR A 44 -10.14 11.86 12.81
C THR A 44 -10.79 12.52 11.58
N ASN A 45 -10.91 13.84 11.57
CA ASN A 45 -11.44 14.62 10.44
C ASN A 45 -10.34 15.06 9.45
N ARG A 46 -9.10 14.63 9.66
CA ARG A 46 -7.94 14.98 8.86
C ARG A 46 -7.38 13.73 8.15
N PRO A 47 -8.02 13.26 7.07
CA PRO A 47 -7.59 12.04 6.37
C PRO A 47 -6.15 12.15 5.82
N ASP A 48 -5.68 13.36 5.55
CA ASP A 48 -4.31 13.64 5.13
C ASP A 48 -3.25 13.31 6.20
N LEU A 49 -3.63 13.25 7.48
CA LEU A 49 -2.73 12.92 8.58
C LEU A 49 -2.66 11.41 8.90
N TRP A 50 -3.38 10.59 8.15
CA TRP A 50 -3.30 9.13 8.23
C TRP A 50 -2.15 8.55 7.38
N GLY A 51 -1.23 9.39 6.93
CA GLY A 51 -0.02 9.00 6.22
C GLY A 51 1.18 9.83 6.65
N HIS A 52 2.37 9.23 6.52
CA HIS A 52 3.64 9.87 6.93
C HIS A 52 3.87 11.21 6.23
N TYR A 53 3.52 11.32 4.94
CA TYR A 53 3.72 12.57 4.20
C TYR A 53 2.81 13.70 4.72
N GLY A 54 1.57 13.39 5.08
CA GLY A 54 0.66 14.36 5.68
C GLY A 54 1.14 14.85 7.04
N ILE A 55 1.60 13.92 7.88
CA ILE A 55 2.22 14.26 9.17
C ILE A 55 3.48 15.10 8.97
N ALA A 56 4.36 14.74 8.02
CA ALA A 56 5.55 15.50 7.70
C ALA A 56 5.22 16.93 7.27
N ARG A 57 4.15 17.11 6.48
CA ARG A 57 3.65 18.43 6.06
C ARG A 57 3.18 19.27 7.25
N GLU A 58 2.44 18.65 8.18
CA GLU A 58 1.98 19.32 9.39
C GLU A 58 3.17 19.76 10.26
N PHE A 59 4.15 18.88 10.48
CA PHE A 59 5.37 19.22 11.19
C PHE A 59 6.18 20.33 10.51
N ALA A 60 6.29 20.29 9.19
CA ALA A 60 6.98 21.34 8.43
C ALA A 60 6.32 22.70 8.64
N ALA A 61 4.98 22.75 8.60
CA ALA A 61 4.22 23.97 8.83
C ALA A 61 4.41 24.51 10.26
N LEU A 62 4.30 23.63 11.27
CA LEU A 62 4.47 24.01 12.69
C LEU A 62 5.90 24.46 13.00
N ALA A 63 6.89 23.81 12.40
CA ALA A 63 8.31 24.11 12.63
C ALA A 63 8.85 25.26 11.76
N GLY A 64 8.05 25.81 10.85
CA GLY A 64 8.49 26.81 9.87
C GLY A 64 9.59 26.31 8.93
N ARG A 65 9.58 25.01 8.60
CA ARG A 65 10.58 24.35 7.74
C ARG A 65 10.00 23.99 6.38
N PRO A 66 10.81 23.97 5.32
CA PRO A 66 10.36 23.49 4.03
C PRO A 66 10.07 21.99 4.08
N LEU A 67 8.95 21.57 3.47
CA LEU A 67 8.65 20.17 3.24
C LEU A 67 9.45 19.65 2.04
N LYS A 68 10.10 18.49 2.20
CA LYS A 68 10.71 17.80 1.05
C LYS A 68 9.60 17.35 0.08
N PRO A 69 9.66 17.75 -1.20
CA PRO A 69 8.64 17.34 -2.16
C PRO A 69 8.69 15.83 -2.40
N LEU A 70 7.52 15.26 -2.78
CA LEU A 70 7.46 13.90 -3.28
C LEU A 70 8.17 13.81 -4.63
N GLU A 71 8.92 12.76 -4.82
CA GLU A 71 9.51 12.43 -6.11
C GLU A 71 8.42 11.85 -7.01
N VAL A 72 8.08 12.56 -8.07
CA VAL A 72 7.10 12.13 -9.06
C VAL A 72 7.83 11.61 -10.30
N VAL A 73 7.57 10.36 -10.66
CA VAL A 73 8.12 9.76 -11.87
C VAL A 73 7.30 10.20 -13.09
N ASP A 74 7.97 10.65 -14.13
CA ASP A 74 7.32 10.92 -15.42
C ASP A 74 6.92 9.60 -16.10
N LEU A 75 5.61 9.42 -16.25
CA LEU A 75 5.01 8.24 -16.88
C LEU A 75 4.60 8.49 -18.34
N SER A 76 4.87 9.65 -18.92
CA SER A 76 4.46 10.02 -20.28
C SER A 76 4.90 9.03 -21.36
N LYS A 77 6.04 8.37 -21.15
CA LYS A 77 6.54 7.31 -22.04
C LYS A 77 5.61 6.10 -22.18
N TYR A 78 4.65 5.97 -21.28
CA TYR A 78 3.67 4.87 -21.28
C TYR A 78 2.29 5.29 -21.82
N ASP A 79 2.09 6.56 -22.21
CA ASP A 79 0.79 7.09 -22.65
C ASP A 79 0.23 6.41 -23.90
N SER A 80 1.12 5.82 -24.71
CA SER A 80 0.74 5.05 -25.92
C SER A 80 0.26 3.63 -25.63
N LEU A 81 0.43 3.13 -24.40
CA LEU A 81 -0.01 1.79 -24.05
C LEU A 81 -1.53 1.72 -23.89
N PRO A 82 -2.13 0.53 -24.12
CA PRO A 82 -3.57 0.34 -23.91
C PRO A 82 -3.95 0.71 -22.47
N LYS A 83 -5.02 1.49 -22.36
CA LYS A 83 -5.57 1.87 -21.05
C LYS A 83 -6.27 0.68 -20.39
N VAL A 84 -6.26 0.66 -19.06
CA VAL A 84 -7.05 -0.30 -18.27
C VAL A 84 -8.54 -0.03 -18.54
N ASP A 85 -9.32 -1.09 -18.80
CA ASP A 85 -10.78 -0.99 -18.90
C ASP A 85 -11.36 -0.74 -17.49
N MET A 86 -11.53 0.53 -17.16
CA MET A 86 -12.02 0.98 -15.86
C MET A 86 -13.12 2.01 -16.04
N LYS A 87 -14.21 1.87 -15.30
CA LYS A 87 -15.33 2.80 -15.28
C LYS A 87 -15.88 2.99 -13.87
N ILE A 88 -16.12 4.24 -13.52
CA ILE A 88 -16.90 4.62 -12.35
C ILE A 88 -18.36 4.66 -12.77
N GLU A 89 -19.22 3.87 -12.15
CA GLU A 89 -20.64 3.75 -12.47
C GLU A 89 -21.53 4.28 -11.33
N ASP A 90 -20.91 4.82 -10.27
CA ASP A 90 -21.61 5.36 -9.11
C ASP A 90 -21.06 6.73 -8.70
N GLU A 91 -21.95 7.66 -8.40
CA GLU A 91 -21.61 9.04 -8.02
C GLU A 91 -20.89 9.16 -6.66
N LEU A 92 -20.99 8.16 -5.78
CA LEU A 92 -20.24 8.13 -4.53
C LEU A 92 -18.74 8.02 -4.74
N CYS A 93 -18.30 7.46 -5.85
CA CYS A 93 -16.89 7.41 -6.23
C CYS A 93 -16.52 8.61 -7.11
N GLN A 94 -15.95 9.65 -6.52
CA GLN A 94 -15.57 10.85 -7.26
C GLN A 94 -14.31 10.64 -8.12
N ARG A 95 -13.43 9.71 -7.73
CA ARG A 95 -12.19 9.41 -8.45
C ARG A 95 -11.70 8.01 -8.13
N TYR A 96 -11.31 7.27 -9.14
CA TYR A 96 -10.59 6.01 -9.02
C TYR A 96 -9.40 6.02 -9.99
N SER A 97 -8.23 5.60 -9.53
CA SER A 97 -7.02 5.53 -10.35
C SER A 97 -6.49 4.10 -10.34
N CYS A 98 -6.09 3.62 -11.50
CA CYS A 98 -5.49 2.30 -11.63
C CYS A 98 -4.37 2.30 -12.66
N ILE A 99 -3.40 1.41 -12.47
CA ILE A 99 -2.33 1.13 -13.42
C ILE A 99 -2.23 -0.38 -13.63
N LYS A 100 -1.80 -0.79 -14.79
CA LYS A 100 -1.43 -2.17 -15.06
C LYS A 100 0.08 -2.27 -15.12
N LEU A 101 0.62 -3.24 -14.38
CA LEU A 101 2.05 -3.56 -14.35
C LEU A 101 2.24 -4.96 -14.95
N ASP A 102 3.13 -5.04 -15.93
CA ASP A 102 3.52 -6.31 -16.56
C ASP A 102 4.99 -6.64 -16.24
N ASN A 103 5.38 -7.88 -16.47
CA ASN A 103 6.75 -8.37 -16.29
C ASN A 103 7.32 -8.23 -14.86
N ILE A 104 6.48 -8.44 -13.86
CA ILE A 104 6.92 -8.48 -12.46
C ILE A 104 7.71 -9.76 -12.24
N THR A 105 9.03 -9.64 -12.12
CA THR A 105 9.95 -10.78 -11.99
C THR A 105 10.35 -11.07 -10.55
N LYS A 106 10.19 -10.11 -9.65
CA LYS A 106 10.50 -10.24 -8.22
C LYS A 106 9.22 -10.31 -7.41
N ASN A 107 9.17 -11.21 -6.44
CA ASN A 107 8.04 -11.35 -5.53
C ASN A 107 8.38 -10.98 -4.08
N VAL A 108 9.66 -10.71 -3.81
CA VAL A 108 10.14 -10.35 -2.47
C VAL A 108 10.47 -8.86 -2.45
N SER A 109 9.99 -8.19 -1.43
CA SER A 109 10.21 -6.75 -1.21
C SER A 109 11.67 -6.47 -0.82
N PRO A 110 12.21 -5.30 -1.19
CA PRO A 110 13.51 -4.85 -0.69
C PRO A 110 13.56 -4.89 0.85
N VAL A 111 14.72 -5.24 1.39
CA VAL A 111 14.89 -5.42 2.84
C VAL A 111 14.51 -4.16 3.61
N ASN A 112 14.99 -2.98 3.19
CA ASN A 112 14.68 -1.73 3.87
C ASN A 112 13.16 -1.40 3.85
N MET A 113 12.45 -1.76 2.79
CA MET A 113 10.98 -1.62 2.77
C MET A 113 10.32 -2.52 3.82
N ARG A 114 10.75 -3.77 3.96
CA ARG A 114 10.24 -4.71 4.97
C ARG A 114 10.53 -4.24 6.40
N ILE A 115 11.74 -3.70 6.64
CA ILE A 115 12.12 -3.12 7.93
C ILE A 115 11.19 -1.95 8.29
N ARG A 116 10.96 -1.02 7.37
CA ARG A 116 10.06 0.13 7.60
C ARG A 116 8.62 -0.30 7.84
N LEU A 117 8.10 -1.25 7.07
CA LEU A 117 6.77 -1.83 7.32
C LEU A 117 6.69 -2.46 8.71
N PHE A 118 7.72 -3.22 9.10
CA PHE A 118 7.78 -3.85 10.41
C PHE A 118 7.75 -2.83 11.55
N TYR A 119 8.49 -1.72 11.45
CA TYR A 119 8.44 -0.65 12.44
C TYR A 119 7.09 0.07 12.51
N CYS A 120 6.31 0.02 11.44
CA CYS A 120 4.94 0.50 11.41
C CYS A 120 3.90 -0.58 11.81
N GLY A 121 4.32 -1.70 12.39
CA GLY A 121 3.46 -2.78 12.85
C GLY A 121 2.95 -3.71 11.74
N MET A 122 3.49 -3.61 10.52
CA MET A 122 3.12 -4.47 9.39
C MET A 122 4.20 -5.50 9.10
N ARG A 123 3.82 -6.73 8.80
CA ARG A 123 4.77 -7.75 8.34
C ARG A 123 4.87 -7.72 6.81
N GLY A 124 6.06 -8.02 6.28
CA GLY A 124 6.23 -8.27 4.86
C GLY A 124 5.49 -9.55 4.42
N ILE A 125 4.83 -9.49 3.27
CA ILE A 125 4.07 -10.61 2.68
C ILE A 125 4.67 -10.99 1.32
N ASN A 126 4.60 -10.07 0.39
CA ASN A 126 5.18 -10.14 -0.95
C ASN A 126 5.28 -8.74 -1.54
N LEU A 127 6.04 -8.57 -2.61
CA LEU A 127 6.34 -7.27 -3.19
C LEU A 127 5.10 -6.40 -3.46
N LEU A 128 4.03 -6.97 -4.02
CA LEU A 128 2.86 -6.17 -4.39
C LEU A 128 2.03 -5.76 -3.17
N ALA A 129 1.80 -6.68 -2.24
CA ALA A 129 1.10 -6.39 -0.99
C ALA A 129 1.90 -5.38 -0.14
N ASP A 130 3.21 -5.56 -0.06
CA ASP A 130 4.08 -4.66 0.70
C ASP A 130 4.14 -3.26 0.07
N LEU A 131 4.15 -3.16 -1.26
CA LEU A 131 4.08 -1.88 -1.97
C LEU A 131 2.77 -1.13 -1.70
N THR A 132 1.63 -1.83 -1.74
CA THR A 132 0.34 -1.21 -1.43
C THR A 132 0.26 -0.74 0.00
N ASN A 133 0.77 -1.53 0.95
CA ASN A 133 0.86 -1.17 2.36
C ASN A 133 1.83 0.00 2.59
N TYR A 134 2.99 -0.02 1.93
CA TYR A 134 3.98 1.05 2.04
C TYR A 134 3.42 2.39 1.54
N LEU A 135 2.79 2.40 0.37
CA LEU A 135 2.16 3.60 -0.19
C LEU A 135 0.96 4.08 0.64
N MET A 136 0.18 3.17 1.21
CA MET A 136 -0.88 3.51 2.14
C MET A 136 -0.33 4.23 3.38
N LEU A 137 0.75 3.72 3.98
CA LEU A 137 1.41 4.39 5.11
C LEU A 137 2.03 5.73 4.72
N GLU A 138 2.63 5.83 3.53
CA GLU A 138 3.26 7.06 3.06
C GLU A 138 2.23 8.15 2.76
N MET A 139 1.18 7.81 2.03
CA MET A 139 0.23 8.78 1.46
C MET A 139 -1.11 8.85 2.20
N GLY A 140 -1.42 7.92 3.09
CA GLY A 140 -2.72 7.83 3.74
C GLY A 140 -3.84 7.32 2.83
N GLN A 141 -3.51 6.70 1.69
CA GLN A 141 -4.47 6.22 0.70
C GLN A 141 -4.38 4.71 0.54
N PRO A 142 -5.41 3.94 0.97
CA PRO A 142 -5.47 2.51 0.74
C PRO A 142 -5.42 2.16 -0.76
N MET A 143 -4.77 1.03 -1.08
CA MET A 143 -4.62 0.54 -2.44
C MET A 143 -4.95 -0.94 -2.51
N HIS A 144 -5.41 -1.39 -3.68
CA HIS A 144 -5.63 -2.80 -3.98
C HIS A 144 -4.69 -3.25 -5.11
N ALA A 145 -4.15 -4.47 -4.98
CA ALA A 145 -3.42 -5.16 -6.04
C ALA A 145 -4.23 -6.35 -6.53
N PHE A 146 -4.58 -6.34 -7.81
CA PHE A 146 -5.33 -7.42 -8.45
C PHE A 146 -4.48 -8.16 -9.47
N ASP A 147 -4.67 -9.47 -9.59
CA ASP A 147 -4.11 -10.26 -10.69
C ASP A 147 -4.86 -9.91 -11.98
N SER A 148 -4.17 -9.25 -12.93
CA SER A 148 -4.76 -8.80 -14.19
C SER A 148 -5.27 -9.93 -15.09
N ARG A 149 -4.92 -11.19 -14.80
CA ARG A 149 -5.48 -12.37 -15.48
C ARG A 149 -6.87 -12.76 -14.96
N LYS A 150 -7.24 -12.25 -13.77
CA LYS A 150 -8.51 -12.52 -13.08
C LYS A 150 -9.43 -11.32 -13.06
N VAL A 151 -8.86 -10.12 -13.06
CA VAL A 151 -9.62 -8.86 -13.01
C VAL A 151 -9.25 -8.05 -14.27
N GLU A 152 -10.13 -8.07 -15.25
CA GLU A 152 -9.90 -7.44 -16.56
C GLU A 152 -10.69 -6.14 -16.72
N LYS A 153 -11.88 -6.05 -16.11
CA LYS A 153 -12.84 -4.96 -16.28
C LYS A 153 -13.17 -4.35 -14.92
N LEU A 154 -12.47 -3.29 -14.54
CA LEU A 154 -12.73 -2.62 -13.27
C LEU A 154 -14.00 -1.78 -13.36
N ARG A 155 -14.94 -2.01 -12.46
CA ARG A 155 -16.17 -1.23 -12.30
C ARG A 155 -16.32 -0.85 -10.84
N ILE A 156 -16.65 0.42 -10.60
CA ILE A 156 -16.89 0.93 -9.26
C ILE A 156 -18.37 1.25 -9.20
N LYS A 157 -19.13 0.48 -8.44
CA LYS A 157 -20.59 0.60 -8.39
C LYS A 157 -21.16 0.05 -7.09
N ARG A 158 -22.43 0.39 -6.84
CA ARG A 158 -23.29 -0.28 -5.84
C ARG A 158 -24.17 -1.32 -6.52
N PHE A 159 -24.84 -2.11 -5.73
CA PHE A 159 -25.83 -3.10 -6.17
C PHE A 159 -27.19 -2.74 -5.58
N ASP A 160 -28.26 -3.03 -6.29
CA ASP A 160 -29.64 -2.72 -5.88
C ASP A 160 -30.18 -3.68 -4.81
N GLU A 161 -29.51 -4.85 -4.64
CA GLU A 161 -29.92 -5.88 -3.68
C GLU A 161 -28.76 -6.21 -2.73
N SER A 162 -29.15 -6.51 -1.47
CA SER A 162 -28.18 -6.97 -0.47
C SER A 162 -27.72 -8.41 -0.76
N PHE A 163 -26.43 -8.67 -0.53
CA PHE A 163 -25.84 -10.00 -0.69
C PHE A 163 -24.70 -10.22 0.31
N SER A 164 -24.30 -11.49 0.45
CA SER A 164 -23.15 -11.84 1.28
C SER A 164 -21.86 -11.81 0.48
N PHE A 165 -20.79 -11.22 1.04
CA PHE A 165 -19.47 -11.14 0.44
C PHE A 165 -18.38 -11.48 1.46
N THR A 166 -17.51 -12.42 1.12
CA THR A 166 -16.37 -12.79 1.98
C THR A 166 -15.15 -11.94 1.65
N THR A 167 -14.70 -11.15 2.61
CA THR A 167 -13.53 -10.30 2.49
C THR A 167 -12.21 -11.08 2.66
N LEU A 168 -11.06 -10.45 2.36
CA LEU A 168 -9.73 -11.10 2.40
C LEU A 168 -9.34 -11.64 3.78
N ASP A 169 -9.94 -11.12 4.85
CA ASP A 169 -9.78 -11.61 6.23
C ASP A 169 -10.61 -12.88 6.52
N GLY A 170 -11.35 -13.38 5.53
CA GLY A 170 -12.20 -14.56 5.64
C GLY A 170 -13.53 -14.29 6.35
N ILE A 171 -13.86 -13.04 6.63
CA ILE A 171 -15.10 -12.66 7.29
C ILE A 171 -16.20 -12.47 6.24
N GLU A 172 -17.34 -13.13 6.45
CA GLU A 172 -18.54 -12.93 5.67
C GLU A 172 -19.26 -11.65 6.12
N ARG A 173 -19.48 -10.74 5.19
CA ARG A 173 -20.11 -9.44 5.42
C ARG A 173 -21.39 -9.31 4.61
N ASN A 174 -22.42 -8.77 5.22
CA ASN A 174 -23.64 -8.41 4.48
C ASN A 174 -23.40 -7.06 3.79
N ILE A 175 -23.49 -7.05 2.48
CA ILE A 175 -23.36 -5.87 1.61
C ILE A 175 -24.75 -5.36 1.33
N ASP A 176 -25.01 -4.11 1.64
CA ASP A 176 -26.28 -3.42 1.36
C ASP A 176 -26.18 -2.52 0.11
N GLU A 177 -27.30 -1.93 -0.27
CA GLU A 177 -27.42 -1.03 -1.42
C GLU A 177 -26.60 0.27 -1.30
N ASN A 178 -26.10 0.59 -0.10
CA ASN A 178 -25.25 1.77 0.13
C ASN A 178 -23.76 1.48 0.06
N THR A 179 -23.38 0.21 -0.05
CA THR A 179 -21.98 -0.21 -0.05
C THR A 179 -21.38 -0.11 -1.45
N LEU A 180 -20.38 0.74 -1.59
CA LEU A 180 -19.62 0.90 -2.84
C LEU A 180 -18.64 -0.27 -3.00
N MET A 181 -18.67 -0.92 -4.15
CA MET A 181 -17.86 -2.11 -4.44
C MET A 181 -16.91 -1.88 -5.62
N ILE A 182 -15.75 -2.51 -5.56
CA ILE A 182 -14.87 -2.72 -6.71
C ILE A 182 -15.23 -4.05 -7.34
N CYS A 183 -15.51 -4.05 -8.65
CA CYS A 183 -16.01 -5.20 -9.38
C CYS A 183 -15.14 -5.53 -10.59
N ASN A 184 -15.13 -6.80 -10.98
CA ASN A 184 -14.71 -7.27 -12.30
C ASN A 184 -15.96 -7.46 -13.17
N GLY A 185 -16.30 -6.46 -13.98
CA GLY A 185 -17.62 -6.38 -14.60
C GLY A 185 -18.72 -6.31 -13.55
N ASP A 186 -19.56 -7.35 -13.49
CA ASP A 186 -20.65 -7.44 -12.50
C ASP A 186 -20.29 -8.27 -11.24
N ILE A 187 -19.08 -8.80 -11.18
CA ILE A 187 -18.64 -9.66 -10.07
C ILE A 187 -17.88 -8.80 -9.05
N PRO A 188 -18.36 -8.68 -7.79
CA PRO A 188 -17.66 -7.95 -6.74
C PRO A 188 -16.34 -8.65 -6.41
N VAL A 189 -15.26 -7.85 -6.24
CA VAL A 189 -13.92 -8.35 -5.91
C VAL A 189 -13.30 -7.66 -4.68
N ALA A 190 -13.79 -6.49 -4.31
CA ALA A 190 -13.40 -5.79 -3.07
C ALA A 190 -14.46 -4.76 -2.66
N ILE A 191 -14.37 -4.32 -1.40
CA ILE A 191 -15.15 -3.24 -0.81
C ILE A 191 -14.29 -1.97 -0.79
#